data_92add1d10dae0d88b052f3e8606d9847
#
_entry.id   92add1d10dae0d88b052f3e8606d9847
#
_cell.length_a   1.000
_cell.length_b   1.000
_cell.length_c   1.000
_cell.angle_alpha   90.00
_cell.angle_beta   90.00
_cell.angle_gamma   90.00
#
_symmetry.space_group_name_H-M   'P 1'
#
loop_
_entity.id
_entity.type
_entity.pdbx_description
1 polymer ?
#
loop_
_entity_poly.entity_id
_entity_poly.type
_entity_poly.pdbx_seq_one_letter_code
_entity_poly.pdbx_strand_id
1 'polypeptide(L)'
;AAPVYARLDTPKGREELGLDEDLSQALAVDGVQVFSLRERPGDETSCLNLYRPMEPRVLGAPEEFIERGGFSWGGSLAGTQDEIENPWRLLGKTPADWPAGVVPAIGDLNTVQWILHSGLGKDIPMRDGRGRDLSLRIVGVLTNSIFQGSLLVSNSNFEDMFPERRGWSTFFIESPGARLESVREELEGQLAGYGLDLKPSGQVLARFNKVQNTYL
;
A
#
# COMPACT_ATOMS: atom_id res chain seq x y z
N ALA A 1 -0.33 4.61 13.80
CA ALA A 1 -0.01 3.42 14.58
C ALA A 1 1.50 3.22 14.62
N ALA A 2 2.03 2.62 15.70
CA ALA A 2 3.42 2.18 15.73
C ALA A 2 3.59 0.96 14.81
N PRO A 3 4.77 0.78 14.17
CA PRO A 3 4.99 -0.41 13.35
C PRO A 3 4.99 -1.67 14.22
N VAL A 4 4.38 -2.72 13.70
CA VAL A 4 4.36 -4.05 14.30
C VAL A 4 5.46 -4.88 13.67
N TYR A 5 6.22 -5.62 14.47
CA TYR A 5 7.38 -6.37 13.97
C TYR A 5 7.06 -7.83 13.61
N ALA A 6 5.84 -8.27 13.90
CA ALA A 6 5.35 -9.59 13.53
C ALA A 6 4.41 -9.51 12.31
N ARG A 7 4.49 -10.48 11.42
CA ARG A 7 3.68 -10.56 10.21
C ARG A 7 2.33 -11.20 10.50
N LEU A 8 1.25 -10.48 10.29
CA LEU A 8 -0.12 -10.99 10.50
C LEU A 8 -0.48 -12.11 9.50
N ASP A 9 0.14 -12.13 8.35
CA ASP A 9 -0.04 -13.13 7.29
C ASP A 9 0.67 -14.47 7.56
N THR A 10 1.48 -14.58 8.61
CA THR A 10 2.17 -15.84 8.97
C THR A 10 1.68 -16.43 10.30
N PRO A 11 1.61 -17.77 10.44
CA PRO A 11 1.23 -18.38 11.71
C PRO A 11 2.09 -17.93 12.89
N LYS A 12 3.42 -17.90 12.71
CA LYS A 12 4.36 -17.44 13.72
C LYS A 12 4.12 -15.98 14.10
N GLY A 13 3.87 -15.12 13.13
CA GLY A 13 3.60 -13.70 13.41
C GLY A 13 2.28 -13.49 14.15
N ARG A 14 1.26 -14.28 13.87
CA ARG A 14 0.00 -14.26 14.63
C ARG A 14 0.20 -14.67 16.09
N GLU A 15 1.00 -15.71 16.34
CA GLU A 15 1.40 -16.12 17.69
C GLU A 15 2.18 -15.00 18.40
N GLU A 16 3.16 -14.38 17.75
CA GLU A 16 3.95 -13.26 18.28
C GLU A 16 3.07 -12.02 18.61
N LEU A 17 1.97 -11.83 17.87
CA LEU A 17 0.95 -10.79 18.13
C LEU A 17 0.00 -11.15 19.25
N GLY A 18 0.06 -12.38 19.76
CA GLY A 18 -0.81 -12.85 20.83
C GLY A 18 -2.25 -13.14 20.38
N LEU A 19 -2.46 -13.41 19.08
CA LEU A 19 -3.76 -13.83 18.59
C LEU A 19 -4.08 -15.22 19.14
N ASP A 20 -5.34 -15.42 19.53
CA ASP A 20 -5.80 -16.74 19.93
C ASP A 20 -5.86 -17.72 18.75
N GLU A 21 -6.03 -19.00 19.07
CA GLU A 21 -6.01 -20.05 18.07
C GLU A 21 -7.20 -19.94 17.11
N ASP A 22 -8.37 -19.55 17.59
CA ASP A 22 -9.60 -19.45 16.80
C ASP A 22 -9.46 -18.36 15.73
N LEU A 23 -8.99 -17.16 16.09
CA LEU A 23 -8.74 -16.08 15.15
C LEU A 23 -7.58 -16.42 14.20
N SER A 24 -6.51 -17.04 14.71
CA SER A 24 -5.40 -17.48 13.88
C SER A 24 -5.84 -18.50 12.82
N GLN A 25 -6.73 -19.41 13.15
CA GLN A 25 -7.34 -20.35 12.21
C GLN A 25 -8.29 -19.63 11.25
N ALA A 26 -9.12 -18.70 11.72
CA ALA A 26 -10.01 -17.91 10.87
C ALA A 26 -9.28 -17.12 9.79
N LEU A 27 -8.07 -16.61 10.10
CA LEU A 27 -7.20 -15.93 9.15
C LEU A 27 -6.44 -16.87 8.20
N ALA A 28 -6.45 -18.17 8.46
CA ALA A 28 -5.80 -19.21 7.64
C ALA A 28 -6.77 -20.00 6.77
N VAL A 29 -8.08 -19.72 6.85
CA VAL A 29 -9.11 -20.42 6.09
C VAL A 29 -9.09 -19.99 4.62
N ASP A 30 -9.45 -20.90 3.73
CA ASP A 30 -9.60 -20.64 2.31
C ASP A 30 -10.53 -19.44 2.04
N GLY A 31 -10.05 -18.54 1.20
CA GLY A 31 -10.73 -17.30 0.84
C GLY A 31 -10.43 -16.11 1.77
N VAL A 32 -9.66 -16.28 2.85
CA VAL A 32 -9.11 -15.18 3.64
C VAL A 32 -7.65 -14.97 3.23
N GLN A 33 -7.31 -13.76 2.85
CA GLN A 33 -5.94 -13.39 2.52
C GLN A 33 -5.53 -12.16 3.34
N VAL A 34 -4.33 -12.22 3.89
CA VAL A 34 -3.77 -11.14 4.69
C VAL A 34 -2.47 -10.69 4.03
N PHE A 35 -2.32 -9.39 3.84
CA PHE A 35 -1.12 -8.78 3.30
C PHE A 35 -0.58 -7.76 4.28
N SER A 36 0.68 -7.93 4.69
CA SER A 36 1.37 -7.02 5.58
C SER A 36 2.24 -6.07 4.76
N LEU A 37 1.93 -4.79 4.77
CA LEU A 37 2.63 -3.76 4.01
C LEU A 37 3.50 -2.91 4.95
N ARG A 38 4.69 -2.58 4.48
CA ARG A 38 5.55 -1.57 5.11
C ARG A 38 5.06 -0.18 4.77
N GLU A 39 5.37 0.79 5.59
CA GLU A 39 4.91 2.16 5.39
C GLU A 39 5.99 3.18 5.72
N ARG A 40 6.16 4.12 4.80
CA ARG A 40 6.77 5.42 5.06
C ARG A 40 5.66 6.46 5.03
N PRO A 41 5.32 7.09 6.17
CA PRO A 41 4.32 8.14 6.20
C PRO A 41 4.69 9.28 5.25
N GLY A 42 3.69 9.85 4.61
CA GLY A 42 3.84 11.10 3.88
C GLY A 42 3.96 12.30 4.83
N ASP A 43 4.28 13.46 4.26
CA ASP A 43 4.26 14.70 5.01
C ASP A 43 2.85 15.00 5.51
N GLU A 44 2.72 15.32 6.79
CA GLU A 44 1.47 15.87 7.30
C GLU A 44 1.22 17.24 6.64
N THR A 45 0.02 17.43 6.11
CA THR A 45 -0.46 18.73 5.62
C THR A 45 -0.69 19.66 6.81
N SER A 46 0.39 20.14 7.43
CA SER A 46 0.29 21.25 8.38
C SER A 46 0.38 22.56 7.61
N CYS A 47 -0.41 23.56 8.04
CA CYS A 47 -0.48 24.90 7.43
C CYS A 47 0.89 25.65 7.37
N LEU A 48 1.94 25.06 7.94
CA LEU A 48 3.30 25.59 7.96
C LEU A 48 4.17 25.13 6.77
N ASN A 49 3.70 24.22 5.92
CA ASN A 49 4.52 23.59 4.89
C ASN A 49 4.03 23.84 3.45
N LEU A 50 3.42 25.00 3.18
CA LEU A 50 2.85 25.39 1.87
C LEU A 50 3.88 25.49 0.73
N TYR A 51 5.19 25.43 1.01
CA TYR A 51 6.26 25.64 0.04
C TYR A 51 7.19 24.44 -0.19
N ARG A 52 6.93 23.30 0.44
CA ARG A 52 7.68 22.06 0.15
C ARG A 52 6.83 21.12 -0.70
N PRO A 53 7.44 20.42 -1.69
CA PRO A 53 6.76 19.32 -2.36
C PRO A 53 6.30 18.34 -1.28
N MET A 54 4.99 18.06 -1.24
CA MET A 54 4.45 17.07 -0.33
C MET A 54 5.04 15.71 -0.69
N GLU A 55 5.85 15.15 0.19
CA GLU A 55 6.33 13.80 0.02
C GLU A 55 5.16 12.83 0.22
N PRO A 56 4.84 12.01 -0.78
CA PRO A 56 3.70 11.10 -0.67
C PRO A 56 3.98 10.00 0.37
N ARG A 57 2.90 9.47 0.94
CA ARG A 57 2.96 8.21 1.67
C ARG A 57 3.43 7.10 0.73
N VAL A 58 4.40 6.29 1.14
CA VAL A 58 4.90 5.16 0.35
C VAL A 58 4.62 3.87 1.08
N LEU A 59 4.05 2.91 0.35
CA LEU A 59 3.75 1.56 0.84
C LEU A 59 4.63 0.53 0.11
N GLY A 60 5.21 -0.40 0.87
CA GLY A 60 5.91 -1.55 0.33
C GLY A 60 4.96 -2.73 0.15
N ALA A 61 4.64 -3.08 -1.08
CA ALA A 61 3.78 -4.20 -1.44
C ALA A 61 4.58 -5.53 -1.41
N PRO A 62 4.15 -6.53 -0.64
CA PRO A 62 4.79 -7.84 -0.66
C PRO A 62 4.49 -8.60 -1.97
N GLU A 63 5.31 -9.59 -2.28
CA GLU A 63 5.19 -10.37 -3.51
C GLU A 63 3.82 -11.03 -3.65
N GLU A 64 3.30 -11.55 -2.56
CA GLU A 64 1.99 -12.21 -2.51
C GLU A 64 0.85 -11.25 -2.92
N PHE A 65 0.99 -9.96 -2.57
CA PHE A 65 0.03 -8.92 -2.99
C PHE A 65 0.18 -8.60 -4.49
N ILE A 66 1.40 -8.52 -5.00
CA ILE A 66 1.70 -8.30 -6.41
C ILE A 66 1.12 -9.45 -7.25
N GLU A 67 1.38 -10.71 -6.88
CA GLU A 67 0.90 -11.88 -7.60
C GLU A 67 -0.62 -12.07 -7.51
N ARG A 68 -1.24 -11.67 -6.41
CA ARG A 68 -2.70 -11.66 -6.28
C ARG A 68 -3.36 -10.83 -7.37
N GLY A 69 -2.75 -9.73 -7.79
CA GLY A 69 -3.29 -8.87 -8.84
C GLY A 69 -4.58 -8.15 -8.45
N GLY A 70 -5.48 -7.99 -9.41
CA GLY A 70 -6.77 -7.32 -9.23
C GLY A 70 -6.67 -5.80 -9.26
N PHE A 71 -7.68 -5.14 -8.71
CA PHE A 71 -7.94 -3.70 -8.79
C PHE A 71 -8.37 -3.22 -10.19
N SER A 72 -8.90 -2.00 -10.25
CA SER A 72 -9.28 -1.36 -11.51
C SER A 72 -8.17 -0.40 -11.95
N TRP A 73 -7.82 -0.42 -13.21
CA TRP A 73 -6.71 0.33 -13.77
C TRP A 73 -7.19 1.48 -14.64
N GLY A 74 -6.64 2.67 -14.43
CA GLY A 74 -6.78 3.82 -15.32
C GLY A 74 -5.73 3.83 -16.42
N GLY A 75 -4.67 3.03 -16.27
CA GLY A 75 -3.60 2.83 -17.24
C GLY A 75 -2.35 2.22 -16.62
N SER A 76 -1.51 1.62 -17.45
CA SER A 76 -0.22 1.07 -17.05
C SER A 76 0.80 1.13 -18.17
N LEU A 77 2.09 0.99 -17.84
CA LEU A 77 3.20 0.85 -18.79
C LEU A 77 3.48 -0.64 -19.13
N ALA A 78 2.49 -1.50 -18.98
CA ALA A 78 2.60 -2.90 -19.31
C ALA A 78 3.02 -3.09 -20.78
N GLY A 79 4.08 -3.86 -21.00
CA GLY A 79 4.64 -4.15 -22.33
C GLY A 79 4.62 -5.63 -22.70
N THR A 80 4.47 -6.51 -21.73
CA THR A 80 4.37 -7.96 -21.93
C THR A 80 2.97 -8.45 -21.61
N GLN A 81 2.61 -9.65 -22.11
CA GLN A 81 1.30 -10.23 -21.85
C GLN A 81 1.04 -10.41 -20.35
N ASP A 82 2.03 -10.89 -19.61
CA ASP A 82 1.94 -11.09 -18.17
C ASP A 82 1.71 -9.77 -17.40
N GLU A 83 2.33 -8.68 -17.84
CA GLU A 83 2.13 -7.35 -17.26
C GLU A 83 0.76 -6.77 -17.62
N ILE A 84 0.24 -7.06 -18.81
CA ILE A 84 -1.11 -6.64 -19.23
C ILE A 84 -2.17 -7.35 -18.37
N GLU A 85 -1.99 -8.64 -18.11
CA GLU A 85 -2.88 -9.44 -17.26
C GLU A 85 -2.79 -9.03 -15.79
N ASN A 86 -1.59 -8.71 -15.32
CA ASN A 86 -1.34 -8.25 -13.96
C ASN A 86 -0.34 -7.09 -13.91
N PRO A 87 -0.79 -5.82 -14.06
CA PRO A 87 0.10 -4.67 -14.07
C PRO A 87 0.87 -4.42 -12.76
N TRP A 88 0.49 -5.07 -11.64
CA TRP A 88 1.26 -5.04 -10.41
C TRP A 88 2.67 -5.58 -10.58
N ARG A 89 2.90 -6.50 -11.53
CA ARG A 89 4.22 -7.08 -11.84
C ARG A 89 5.24 -6.05 -12.30
N LEU A 90 4.81 -4.87 -12.76
CA LEU A 90 5.70 -3.76 -13.06
C LEU A 90 6.51 -3.30 -11.85
N LEU A 91 6.01 -3.50 -10.63
CA LEU A 91 6.74 -3.19 -9.38
C LEU A 91 7.92 -4.13 -9.13
N GLY A 92 7.87 -5.35 -9.64
CA GLY A 92 8.93 -6.37 -9.49
C GLY A 92 10.11 -6.18 -10.44
N LYS A 93 10.05 -5.21 -11.38
CA LYS A 93 11.18 -4.92 -12.27
C LYS A 93 12.40 -4.48 -11.48
N THR A 94 13.52 -5.07 -11.82
CA THR A 94 14.79 -4.81 -11.14
C THR A 94 15.37 -3.44 -11.51
N PRO A 95 16.30 -2.89 -10.72
CA PRO A 95 17.01 -1.64 -11.08
C PRO A 95 17.69 -1.68 -12.44
N ALA A 96 18.01 -2.88 -12.97
CA ALA A 96 18.59 -3.03 -14.31
C ALA A 96 17.62 -2.68 -15.45
N ASP A 97 16.32 -2.78 -15.20
CA ASP A 97 15.27 -2.47 -16.17
C ASP A 97 14.96 -0.97 -16.28
N TRP A 98 15.49 -0.17 -15.33
CA TRP A 98 15.25 1.26 -15.22
C TRP A 98 16.57 2.05 -15.16
N PRO A 99 16.56 3.35 -15.54
CA PRO A 99 17.68 4.22 -15.29
C PRO A 99 18.09 4.24 -13.82
N ALA A 100 19.38 4.43 -13.55
CA ALA A 100 19.89 4.46 -12.17
C ALA A 100 19.13 5.49 -11.31
N GLY A 101 18.71 5.08 -10.13
CA GLY A 101 17.94 5.91 -9.20
C GLY A 101 16.45 6.04 -9.53
N VAL A 102 15.93 5.28 -10.49
CA VAL A 102 14.51 5.22 -10.79
C VAL A 102 13.91 3.95 -10.19
N VAL A 103 12.80 4.11 -9.47
CA VAL A 103 12.04 3.03 -8.82
C VAL A 103 10.61 3.03 -9.37
N PRO A 104 10.08 1.89 -9.84
CA PRO A 104 8.70 1.81 -10.31
C PRO A 104 7.71 1.98 -9.17
N ALA A 105 6.66 2.76 -9.40
CA ALA A 105 5.61 3.03 -8.44
C ALA A 105 4.23 2.99 -9.08
N ILE A 106 3.23 2.54 -8.32
CA ILE A 106 1.81 2.56 -8.68
C ILE A 106 1.09 3.48 -7.71
N GLY A 107 0.18 4.30 -8.20
CA GLY A 107 -0.63 5.20 -7.39
C GLY A 107 -2.09 5.22 -7.82
N ASP A 108 -2.97 5.75 -6.97
CA ASP A 108 -4.34 6.06 -7.38
C ASP A 108 -4.34 7.26 -8.36
N LEU A 109 -5.19 7.22 -9.37
CA LEU A 109 -5.26 8.25 -10.41
C LEU A 109 -5.44 9.65 -9.82
N ASN A 110 -6.32 9.80 -8.83
CA ASN A 110 -6.55 11.09 -8.19
C ASN A 110 -5.31 11.59 -7.44
N THR A 111 -4.63 10.69 -6.75
CA THR A 111 -3.36 11.00 -6.06
C THR A 111 -2.31 11.47 -7.05
N VAL A 112 -2.09 10.72 -8.12
CA VAL A 112 -1.07 11.01 -9.12
C VAL A 112 -1.38 12.32 -9.85
N GLN A 113 -2.62 12.51 -10.28
CA GLN A 113 -3.01 13.65 -11.12
C GLN A 113 -3.19 14.94 -10.32
N TRP A 114 -3.90 14.87 -9.19
CA TRP A 114 -4.35 16.08 -8.49
C TRP A 114 -3.50 16.44 -7.27
N ILE A 115 -2.92 15.45 -6.57
CA ILE A 115 -2.07 15.71 -5.41
C ILE A 115 -0.61 15.89 -5.84
N LEU A 116 -0.10 14.99 -6.68
CA LEU A 116 1.29 14.99 -7.10
C LEU A 116 1.53 15.74 -8.42
N HIS A 117 0.47 16.25 -9.06
CA HIS A 117 0.51 16.95 -10.36
C HIS A 117 1.37 16.21 -11.40
N SER A 118 1.21 14.88 -11.45
CA SER A 118 2.02 13.98 -12.28
C SER A 118 1.12 13.10 -13.16
N GLY A 119 1.67 12.07 -13.77
CA GLY A 119 0.94 11.18 -14.67
C GLY A 119 1.71 9.90 -14.96
N LEU A 120 1.07 9.00 -15.70
CA LEU A 120 1.67 7.75 -16.13
C LEU A 120 2.98 8.01 -16.91
N GLY A 121 4.03 7.26 -16.60
CA GLY A 121 5.37 7.39 -17.19
C GLY A 121 6.19 8.59 -16.68
N LYS A 122 5.66 9.39 -15.76
CA LYS A 122 6.37 10.53 -15.18
C LYS A 122 7.10 10.14 -13.90
N ASP A 123 8.18 10.87 -13.63
CA ASP A 123 9.02 10.70 -12.47
C ASP A 123 8.67 11.71 -11.38
N ILE A 124 8.54 11.21 -10.15
CA ILE A 124 8.32 12.02 -8.96
C ILE A 124 9.63 12.01 -8.15
N PRO A 125 10.29 13.16 -7.98
CA PRO A 125 11.52 13.24 -7.20
C PRO A 125 11.24 12.92 -5.74
N MET A 126 12.13 12.15 -5.12
CA MET A 126 12.05 11.76 -3.72
C MET A 126 13.45 11.59 -3.14
N ARG A 127 13.55 11.60 -1.82
CA ARG A 127 14.76 11.20 -1.10
C ARG A 127 14.54 9.89 -0.36
N ASP A 128 15.54 9.02 -0.40
CA ASP A 128 15.55 7.81 0.41
C ASP A 128 15.88 8.10 1.89
N GLY A 129 15.80 7.06 2.72
CA GLY A 129 16.12 7.16 4.16
C GLY A 129 17.58 7.52 4.45
N ARG A 130 18.47 7.43 3.46
CA ARG A 130 19.88 7.82 3.55
C ARG A 130 20.14 9.23 2.97
N GLY A 131 19.08 9.93 2.54
CA GLY A 131 19.17 11.27 1.96
C GLY A 131 19.64 11.31 0.50
N ARG A 132 19.70 10.16 -0.21
CA ARG A 132 20.04 10.12 -1.63
C ARG A 132 18.83 10.49 -2.47
N ASP A 133 19.07 11.29 -3.51
CA ASP A 133 18.03 11.63 -4.48
C ASP A 133 17.70 10.40 -5.35
N LEU A 134 16.41 10.13 -5.53
CA LEU A 134 15.86 9.11 -6.41
C LEU A 134 14.57 9.63 -7.05
N SER A 135 14.02 8.86 -7.98
CA SER A 135 12.75 9.15 -8.63
C SER A 135 11.80 7.96 -8.58
N LEU A 136 10.56 8.22 -8.23
CA LEU A 136 9.49 7.23 -8.35
C LEU A 136 8.83 7.40 -9.73
N ARG A 137 8.99 6.43 -10.63
CA ARG A 137 8.32 6.42 -11.92
C ARG A 137 6.94 5.82 -11.81
N ILE A 138 5.92 6.56 -12.19
CA ILE A 138 4.54 6.07 -12.19
C ILE A 138 4.38 5.08 -13.35
N VAL A 139 4.37 3.79 -13.03
CA VAL A 139 4.23 2.69 -14.00
C VAL A 139 2.79 2.20 -14.14
N GLY A 140 1.92 2.57 -13.22
CA GLY A 140 0.51 2.23 -13.25
C GLY A 140 -0.32 3.18 -12.40
N VAL A 141 -1.56 3.40 -12.81
CA VAL A 141 -2.53 4.21 -12.07
C VAL A 141 -3.81 3.40 -11.84
N LEU A 142 -4.20 3.33 -10.57
CA LEU A 142 -5.42 2.67 -10.13
C LEU A 142 -6.60 3.64 -10.19
N THR A 143 -7.79 3.12 -10.46
CA THR A 143 -9.04 3.88 -10.35
C THR A 143 -9.87 3.36 -9.20
N ASN A 144 -10.52 4.29 -8.48
CA ASN A 144 -11.43 3.96 -7.38
C ASN A 144 -10.77 3.01 -6.36
N SER A 145 -9.55 3.33 -5.93
CA SER A 145 -8.77 2.48 -5.04
C SER A 145 -8.74 3.01 -3.60
N ILE A 146 -8.49 2.10 -2.66
CA ILE A 146 -8.29 2.43 -1.24
C ILE A 146 -6.93 3.08 -0.96
N PHE A 147 -6.03 3.12 -1.94
CA PHE A 147 -4.66 3.64 -1.81
C PHE A 147 -4.54 5.13 -2.12
N GLN A 148 -5.63 5.88 -2.03
CA GLN A 148 -5.57 7.34 -2.21
C GLN A 148 -4.61 7.98 -1.21
N GLY A 149 -3.83 8.95 -1.69
CA GLY A 149 -2.77 9.60 -0.91
C GLY A 149 -1.49 8.78 -0.78
N SER A 150 -1.39 7.62 -1.45
CA SER A 150 -0.25 6.72 -1.34
C SER A 150 0.32 6.33 -2.69
N LEU A 151 1.63 6.06 -2.72
CA LEU A 151 2.31 5.35 -3.79
C LEU A 151 2.75 3.98 -3.28
N LEU A 152 2.61 2.96 -4.12
CA LEU A 152 3.05 1.61 -3.84
C LEU A 152 4.30 1.30 -4.64
N VAL A 153 5.28 0.70 -3.99
CA VAL A 153 6.49 0.12 -4.59
C VAL A 153 6.59 -1.34 -4.16
N SER A 154 7.45 -2.15 -4.77
CA SER A 154 7.68 -3.50 -4.24
C SER A 154 8.32 -3.43 -2.86
N ASN A 155 8.09 -4.46 -2.02
CA ASN A 155 8.69 -4.50 -0.69
C ASN A 155 10.23 -4.49 -0.74
N SER A 156 10.85 -5.13 -1.75
CA SER A 156 12.30 -5.09 -1.95
C SER A 156 12.80 -3.67 -2.22
N ASN A 157 12.15 -2.94 -3.13
CA ASN A 157 12.49 -1.54 -3.40
C ASN A 157 12.26 -0.66 -2.16
N PHE A 158 11.20 -0.91 -1.40
CA PHE A 158 10.93 -0.19 -0.16
C PHE A 158 12.05 -0.37 0.87
N GLU A 159 12.52 -1.60 1.07
CA GLU A 159 13.62 -1.92 1.99
C GLU A 159 14.94 -1.25 1.57
N ASP A 160 15.22 -1.20 0.28
CA ASP A 160 16.40 -0.51 -0.26
C ASP A 160 16.31 1.01 -0.08
N MET A 161 15.12 1.58 -0.25
CA MET A 161 14.87 3.01 -0.09
C MET A 161 14.86 3.43 1.39
N PHE A 162 14.25 2.63 2.26
CA PHE A 162 13.98 2.96 3.66
C PHE A 162 14.42 1.85 4.62
N PRO A 163 15.71 1.52 4.69
CA PRO A 163 16.21 0.39 5.51
C PRO A 163 15.99 0.59 7.02
N GLU A 164 15.80 1.84 7.45
CA GLU A 164 15.45 2.18 8.85
C GLU A 164 13.98 1.89 9.19
N ARG A 165 13.11 1.80 8.18
CA ARG A 165 11.67 1.56 8.34
C ARG A 165 11.38 0.06 8.43
N ARG A 166 11.62 -0.48 9.62
CA ARG A 166 11.36 -1.91 9.91
C ARG A 166 9.95 -2.09 10.44
N GLY A 167 9.41 -3.30 10.24
CA GLY A 167 8.06 -3.66 10.67
C GLY A 167 6.99 -3.32 9.64
N TRP A 168 5.75 -3.60 9.99
CA TRP A 168 4.56 -3.43 9.16
C TRP A 168 3.58 -2.51 9.88
N SER A 169 2.96 -1.59 9.16
CA SER A 169 2.06 -0.59 9.73
C SER A 169 0.70 -0.57 9.03
N THR A 170 0.61 -1.20 7.87
CA THR A 170 -0.63 -1.29 7.09
C THR A 170 -0.91 -2.75 6.76
N PHE A 171 -2.12 -3.18 7.05
CA PHE A 171 -2.58 -4.54 6.75
C PHE A 171 -3.76 -4.46 5.81
N PHE A 172 -3.71 -5.24 4.74
CA PHE A 172 -4.83 -5.41 3.84
C PHE A 172 -5.37 -6.82 4.01
N ILE A 173 -6.65 -6.94 4.36
CA ILE A 173 -7.29 -8.21 4.68
C ILE A 173 -8.46 -8.39 3.75
N GLU A 174 -8.45 -9.47 3.01
CA GLU A 174 -9.57 -9.93 2.20
C GLU A 174 -10.26 -11.09 2.91
N SER A 175 -11.56 -11.01 2.97
CA SER A 175 -12.39 -12.06 3.55
C SER A 175 -13.70 -12.19 2.78
N PRO A 176 -14.24 -13.38 2.62
CA PRO A 176 -15.61 -13.55 2.11
C PRO A 176 -16.60 -12.72 2.94
N GLY A 177 -17.55 -12.06 2.25
CA GLY A 177 -18.46 -11.10 2.88
C GLY A 177 -19.20 -11.63 4.10
N ALA A 178 -19.53 -12.93 4.14
CA ALA A 178 -20.18 -13.56 5.29
C ALA A 178 -19.33 -13.62 6.56
N ARG A 179 -18.01 -13.51 6.45
CA ARG A 179 -17.05 -13.57 7.58
C ARG A 179 -16.41 -12.23 7.90
N LEU A 180 -16.59 -11.25 7.04
CA LEU A 180 -15.87 -9.98 7.12
C LEU A 180 -16.08 -9.30 8.49
N GLU A 181 -17.32 -9.29 8.96
CA GLU A 181 -17.66 -8.58 10.20
C GLU A 181 -17.11 -9.31 11.44
N SER A 182 -17.22 -10.64 11.52
CA SER A 182 -16.68 -11.40 12.65
C SER A 182 -15.16 -11.31 12.72
N VAL A 183 -14.47 -11.46 11.59
CA VAL A 183 -13.01 -11.32 11.52
C VAL A 183 -12.57 -9.90 11.92
N ARG A 184 -13.33 -8.88 11.51
CA ARG A 184 -13.04 -7.49 11.87
C ARG A 184 -13.17 -7.27 13.38
N GLU A 185 -14.29 -7.67 13.98
CA GLU A 185 -14.55 -7.48 15.41
C GLU A 185 -13.53 -8.21 16.29
N GLU A 186 -13.17 -9.43 15.93
CA GLU A 186 -12.17 -10.22 16.65
C GLU A 186 -10.77 -9.60 16.54
N LEU A 187 -10.37 -9.16 15.34
CA LEU A 187 -9.09 -8.46 15.14
C LEU A 187 -9.03 -7.13 15.90
N GLU A 188 -10.10 -6.33 15.86
CA GLU A 188 -10.17 -5.07 16.62
C GLU A 188 -10.01 -5.33 18.13
N GLY A 189 -10.66 -6.38 18.64
CA GLY A 189 -10.55 -6.75 20.04
C GLY A 189 -9.15 -7.19 20.45
N GLN A 190 -8.54 -8.10 19.71
CA GLN A 190 -7.25 -8.68 20.08
C GLN A 190 -6.05 -7.77 19.73
N LEU A 191 -6.16 -6.93 18.71
CA LEU A 191 -5.10 -6.02 18.29
C LEU A 191 -5.29 -4.57 18.81
N ALA A 192 -6.26 -4.32 19.68
CA ALA A 192 -6.50 -3.00 20.28
C ALA A 192 -5.25 -2.40 20.94
N GLY A 193 -4.44 -3.25 21.59
CA GLY A 193 -3.19 -2.84 22.25
C GLY A 193 -2.11 -2.33 21.29
N TYR A 194 -2.20 -2.64 19.99
CA TYR A 194 -1.25 -2.19 18.96
C TYR A 194 -1.70 -0.88 18.27
N GLY A 195 -2.88 -0.35 18.62
CA GLY A 195 -3.43 0.88 18.03
C GLY A 195 -3.78 0.71 16.54
N LEU A 196 -4.11 -0.50 16.11
CA LEU A 196 -4.57 -0.79 14.75
C LEU A 196 -6.04 -0.38 14.62
N ASP A 197 -6.35 0.33 13.54
CA ASP A 197 -7.69 0.80 13.19
C ASP A 197 -8.14 0.08 11.91
N LEU A 198 -9.16 -0.76 12.02
CA LEU A 198 -9.69 -1.55 10.93
C LEU A 198 -10.86 -0.83 10.27
N LYS A 199 -10.75 -0.60 8.97
CA LYS A 199 -11.77 0.10 8.18
C LYS A 199 -12.22 -0.77 7.01
N PRO A 200 -13.53 -1.04 6.88
CA PRO A 200 -14.05 -1.66 5.66
C PRO A 200 -13.68 -0.82 4.44
N SER A 201 -13.11 -1.46 3.41
CA SER A 201 -12.68 -0.78 2.18
C SER A 201 -13.82 0.00 1.49
N GLY A 202 -15.05 -0.50 1.57
CA GLY A 202 -16.23 0.22 1.07
C GLY A 202 -16.48 1.56 1.78
N GLN A 203 -16.23 1.65 3.10
CA GLN A 203 -16.35 2.92 3.83
C GLN A 203 -15.23 3.89 3.46
N VAL A 204 -14.01 3.38 3.26
CA VAL A 204 -12.87 4.18 2.82
C VAL A 204 -13.17 4.79 1.45
N LEU A 205 -13.63 3.99 0.49
CA LEU A 205 -14.01 4.44 -0.86
C LEU A 205 -15.18 5.43 -0.83
N ALA A 206 -16.22 5.17 -0.04
CA ALA A 206 -17.37 6.07 0.09
C ALA A 206 -16.98 7.45 0.63
N ARG A 207 -16.05 7.48 1.60
CA ARG A 207 -15.51 8.74 2.15
C ARG A 207 -14.77 9.54 1.08
N PHE A 208 -13.94 8.90 0.27
CA PHE A 208 -13.22 9.57 -0.81
C PHE A 208 -14.16 10.10 -1.88
N ASN A 209 -15.15 9.31 -2.32
CA ASN A 209 -16.12 9.73 -3.31
C ASN A 209 -16.99 10.90 -2.82
N LYS A 210 -17.32 10.95 -1.52
CA LYS A 210 -18.07 12.07 -0.94
C LYS A 210 -17.29 13.37 -1.00
N VAL A 211 -15.99 13.34 -0.72
CA VAL A 211 -15.14 14.54 -0.81
C VAL A 211 -15.07 15.04 -2.25
N GLN A 212 -14.88 14.17 -3.23
CA GLN A 212 -14.87 14.55 -4.66
C GLN A 212 -16.15 15.23 -5.12
N ASN A 213 -17.32 14.70 -4.73
CA ASN A 213 -18.61 15.24 -5.11
C ASN A 213 -18.96 16.58 -4.42
N THR A 214 -18.20 16.99 -3.41
CA THR A 214 -18.43 18.26 -2.69
C THR A 214 -17.71 19.44 -3.37
N TYR A 215 -16.73 19.16 -4.22
CA TYR A 215 -15.90 20.17 -4.90
C TYR A 215 -16.16 20.26 -6.42
N LEU A 216 -17.18 19.57 -6.94
CA LEU A 216 -17.73 19.71 -8.29
C LEU A 216 -19.06 20.46 -8.25
#